data_009528e806158eb1592882a64cad9dae
#
_entry.id   009528e806158eb1592882a64cad9dae
#
_cell.length_a   1.000
_cell.length_b   1.000
_cell.length_c   1.000
_cell.angle_alpha   90.00
_cell.angle_beta   90.00
_cell.angle_gamma   90.00
#
_symmetry.space_group_name_H-M   'P 1'
#
loop_
_entity.id
_entity.type
_entity.pdbx_description
1 polymer ?
#
loop_
_entity_poly.entity_id
_entity_poly.type
_entity_poly.pdbx_seq_one_letter_code
_entity_poly.pdbx_strand_id
1 'polypeptide(L)'
;MVIELNEVTIWRYFKGKGLNDFGVAGLMGNLFAESALNPRNLQNSYEHSLGMNDNAYVAAVDNGTYTNFVRDKAGFGLAQWTYWSRKEAFLDFVRARGASIGDLDAQLDFLWKELSESFGGVLSVLQSATSVLEASNVVLLNFERPANQSVGVQKKRAEYGQRYYDEFATKPSTTNDATDLEKFKRLYQEMRNELQDNDSSEYSLAARQWATSTGLIAGNGTTINDEPNCMWGDVLTREQFVTVLYRFTKLMGAV
;
A
#
# COMPACT_ATOMS: atom_id res chain seq x y z
N MET A 1 -5.07 3.13 4.18
CA MET A 1 -5.35 2.27 3.01
C MET A 1 -4.08 1.93 2.20
N VAL A 2 -3.18 2.89 1.85
CA VAL A 2 -1.90 2.62 1.16
C VAL A 2 -0.94 1.78 2.02
N ILE A 3 -0.92 1.95 3.34
CA ILE A 3 -0.05 1.21 4.27
C ILE A 3 -0.41 -0.29 4.32
N GLU A 4 -1.71 -0.62 4.32
CA GLU A 4 -2.19 -2.01 4.30
C GLU A 4 -1.73 -2.76 3.03
N LEU A 5 -1.70 -2.08 1.90
CA LEU A 5 -1.24 -2.65 0.64
C LEU A 5 0.27 -2.94 0.65
N ASN A 6 1.08 -2.03 1.21
CA ASN A 6 2.53 -2.22 1.33
C ASN A 6 2.87 -3.42 2.23
N GLU A 7 2.19 -3.58 3.36
CA GLU A 7 2.41 -4.68 4.30
C GLU A 7 2.20 -6.05 3.64
N VAL A 8 1.09 -6.21 2.93
CA VAL A 8 0.77 -7.45 2.19
C VAL A 8 1.81 -7.72 1.09
N THR A 9 2.19 -6.69 0.34
CA THR A 9 3.16 -6.81 -0.76
C THR A 9 4.54 -7.21 -0.22
N ILE A 10 5.01 -6.56 0.86
CA ILE A 10 6.30 -6.86 1.50
C ILE A 10 6.31 -8.29 2.05
N TRP A 11 5.26 -8.71 2.76
CA TRP A 11 5.14 -10.06 3.28
C TRP A 11 5.23 -11.10 2.17
N ARG A 12 4.41 -10.97 1.13
CA ARG A 12 4.38 -11.89 -0.02
C ARG A 12 5.72 -11.94 -0.75
N TYR A 13 6.34 -10.79 -0.95
CA TYR A 13 7.64 -10.70 -1.61
C TYR A 13 8.68 -11.55 -0.90
N PHE A 14 8.89 -11.35 0.40
CA PHE A 14 9.93 -12.08 1.13
C PHE A 14 9.57 -13.54 1.39
N LYS A 15 8.30 -13.88 1.53
CA LYS A 15 7.86 -15.29 1.50
C LYS A 15 8.21 -15.96 0.18
N GLY A 16 7.97 -15.31 -0.93
CA GLY A 16 8.35 -15.78 -2.28
C GLY A 16 9.86 -15.93 -2.48
N LYS A 17 10.68 -15.19 -1.72
CA LYS A 17 12.14 -15.30 -1.70
C LYS A 17 12.67 -16.38 -0.74
N GLY A 18 11.80 -17.11 -0.04
CA GLY A 18 12.16 -18.24 0.81
C GLY A 18 12.50 -17.89 2.26
N LEU A 19 12.13 -16.71 2.75
CA LEU A 19 12.15 -16.43 4.18
C LEU A 19 11.02 -17.21 4.87
N ASN A 20 11.27 -17.69 6.09
CA ASN A 20 10.20 -18.27 6.89
C ASN A 20 9.34 -17.16 7.55
N ASP A 21 8.23 -17.52 8.17
CA ASP A 21 7.28 -16.55 8.74
C ASP A 21 7.90 -15.67 9.83
N PHE A 22 8.74 -16.25 10.69
CA PHE A 22 9.47 -15.49 11.71
C PHE A 22 10.46 -14.51 11.07
N GLY A 23 11.15 -14.94 10.01
CA GLY A 23 12.11 -14.13 9.28
C GLY A 23 11.46 -12.93 8.62
N VAL A 24 10.36 -13.13 7.91
CA VAL A 24 9.61 -12.02 7.29
C VAL A 24 9.09 -11.07 8.35
N ALA A 25 8.47 -11.59 9.40
CA ALA A 25 7.94 -10.78 10.49
C ALA A 25 9.02 -9.94 11.19
N GLY A 26 10.16 -10.55 11.52
CA GLY A 26 11.30 -9.84 12.15
C GLY A 26 11.90 -8.75 11.25
N LEU A 27 12.03 -9.01 9.95
CA LEU A 27 12.47 -8.03 8.97
C LEU A 27 11.47 -6.88 8.87
N MET A 28 10.17 -7.16 8.70
CA MET A 28 9.12 -6.14 8.62
C MET A 28 9.02 -5.28 9.87
N GLY A 29 9.23 -5.85 11.07
CA GLY A 29 9.25 -5.10 12.32
C GLY A 29 10.38 -4.05 12.36
N ASN A 30 11.53 -4.35 11.77
CA ASN A 30 12.63 -3.39 11.62
C ASN A 30 12.29 -2.33 10.56
N LEU A 31 11.85 -2.72 9.37
CA LEU A 31 11.45 -1.78 8.32
C LEU A 31 10.32 -0.85 8.77
N PHE A 32 9.37 -1.35 9.58
CA PHE A 32 8.33 -0.50 10.19
C PHE A 32 8.93 0.55 11.13
N ALA A 33 9.90 0.17 11.94
CA ALA A 33 10.57 1.11 12.85
C ALA A 33 11.39 2.17 12.09
N GLU A 34 11.92 1.87 10.91
CA GLU A 34 12.69 2.79 10.08
C GLU A 34 11.80 3.76 9.28
N SER A 35 10.73 3.27 8.67
CA SER A 35 9.96 4.03 7.67
C SER A 35 8.45 3.89 7.76
N ALA A 36 7.90 3.17 8.75
CA ALA A 36 6.51 2.73 8.78
C ALA A 36 6.10 2.00 7.49
N LEU A 37 7.03 1.26 6.87
CA LEU A 37 6.89 0.56 5.59
C LEU A 37 6.53 1.49 4.40
N ASN A 38 6.86 2.78 4.51
CA ASN A 38 6.66 3.75 3.44
C ASN A 38 7.94 3.82 2.56
N PRO A 39 7.89 3.38 1.29
CA PRO A 39 9.05 3.42 0.40
C PRO A 39 9.45 4.84 -0.01
N ARG A 40 8.60 5.83 0.23
CA ARG A 40 8.88 7.23 -0.11
C ARG A 40 9.43 8.03 1.07
N ASN A 41 9.54 7.41 2.25
CA ASN A 41 9.89 8.09 3.50
C ASN A 41 11.27 8.74 3.44
N LEU A 42 11.31 10.06 3.49
CA LEU A 42 12.49 10.85 3.81
C LEU A 42 12.60 10.96 5.33
N GLN A 43 13.77 10.77 5.88
CA GLN A 43 13.99 10.93 7.32
C GLN A 43 13.44 12.29 7.81
N ASN A 44 12.44 12.26 8.70
CA ASN A 44 11.67 13.43 9.15
C ASN A 44 12.54 14.62 9.61
N SER A 45 13.69 14.33 10.25
CA SER A 45 14.62 15.39 10.69
C SER A 45 15.28 16.16 9.53
N TYR A 46 15.24 15.60 8.31
CA TYR A 46 15.79 16.23 7.10
C TYR A 46 14.75 16.97 6.26
N GLU A 47 13.45 16.69 6.42
CA GLU A 47 12.41 17.38 5.66
C GLU A 47 12.51 18.90 5.78
N HIS A 48 12.65 19.41 7.00
CA HIS A 48 12.77 20.86 7.24
C HIS A 48 14.07 21.41 6.64
N SER A 49 15.21 20.73 6.84
CA SER A 49 16.52 21.24 6.40
C SER A 49 16.67 21.21 4.88
N LEU A 50 16.01 20.27 4.20
CA LEU A 50 16.01 20.17 2.74
C LEU A 50 14.85 20.96 2.10
N GLY A 51 13.85 21.40 2.90
CA GLY A 51 12.65 22.06 2.41
C GLY A 51 11.76 21.18 1.52
N MET A 52 11.81 19.88 1.72
CA MET A 52 11.10 18.89 0.90
C MET A 52 10.38 17.87 1.80
N ASN A 53 9.14 17.56 1.49
CA ASN A 53 8.46 16.36 2.02
C ASN A 53 8.82 15.13 1.19
N ASP A 54 8.36 13.94 1.62
CA ASP A 54 8.58 12.65 0.95
C ASP A 54 8.37 12.73 -0.57
N ASN A 55 7.22 13.23 -1.00
CA ASN A 55 6.87 13.26 -2.41
C ASN A 55 7.73 14.24 -3.22
N ALA A 56 8.00 15.42 -2.68
CA ALA A 56 8.85 16.42 -3.32
C ALA A 56 10.28 15.90 -3.46
N TYR A 57 10.80 15.23 -2.42
CA TYR A 57 12.14 14.65 -2.43
C TYR A 57 12.28 13.56 -3.52
N VAL A 58 11.34 12.62 -3.56
CA VAL A 58 11.31 11.58 -4.60
C VAL A 58 11.27 12.21 -5.99
N ALA A 59 10.34 13.15 -6.23
CA ALA A 59 10.21 13.78 -7.53
C ALA A 59 11.49 14.54 -7.94
N ALA A 60 12.14 15.23 -7.00
CA ALA A 60 13.36 16.00 -7.28
C ALA A 60 14.58 15.11 -7.59
N VAL A 61 14.69 13.95 -6.95
CA VAL A 61 15.74 12.97 -7.26
C VAL A 61 15.49 12.29 -8.60
N ASP A 62 14.25 11.85 -8.84
CA ASP A 62 13.87 11.13 -10.06
C ASP A 62 14.05 11.98 -11.32
N ASN A 63 13.68 13.27 -11.25
CA ASN A 63 13.82 14.20 -12.37
C ASN A 63 15.20 14.86 -12.47
N GLY A 64 16.12 14.58 -11.52
CA GLY A 64 17.48 15.07 -11.51
C GLY A 64 17.67 16.54 -11.05
N THR A 65 16.63 17.21 -10.54
CA THR A 65 16.75 18.57 -9.98
C THR A 65 17.42 18.56 -8.60
N TYR A 66 17.38 17.45 -7.86
CA TYR A 66 18.15 17.24 -6.65
C TYR A 66 19.25 16.21 -6.88
N THR A 67 20.48 16.68 -6.93
CA THR A 67 21.67 15.87 -7.28
C THR A 67 22.44 15.35 -6.07
N ASN A 68 22.12 15.82 -4.85
CA ASN A 68 22.89 15.48 -3.65
C ASN A 68 22.38 14.23 -2.90
N PHE A 69 21.46 13.47 -3.48
CA PHE A 69 20.86 12.27 -2.88
C PHE A 69 21.88 11.34 -2.21
N VAL A 70 22.98 11.06 -2.89
CA VAL A 70 24.02 10.14 -2.42
C VAL A 70 24.79 10.68 -1.21
N ARG A 71 24.94 12.00 -1.08
CA ARG A 71 25.80 12.63 -0.08
C ARG A 71 25.07 13.45 0.98
N ASP A 72 23.77 13.57 0.92
CA ASP A 72 22.95 14.40 1.82
C ASP A 72 22.83 13.86 3.26
N LYS A 73 23.26 12.62 3.50
CA LYS A 73 23.19 11.93 4.79
C LYS A 73 21.77 11.70 5.35
N ALA A 74 20.73 12.00 4.57
CA ALA A 74 19.36 11.74 4.95
C ALA A 74 19.03 10.25 4.74
N GLY A 75 18.37 9.64 5.71
CA GLY A 75 17.80 8.30 5.56
C GLY A 75 16.64 8.35 4.56
N PHE A 76 16.54 7.34 3.70
CA PHE A 76 15.48 7.28 2.69
C PHE A 76 14.96 5.85 2.49
N GLY A 77 13.64 5.76 2.24
CA GLY A 77 12.94 4.54 1.83
C GLY A 77 12.75 3.53 2.94
N LEU A 78 12.41 2.30 2.58
CA LEU A 78 12.03 1.22 3.50
C LEU A 78 13.07 0.97 4.59
N ALA A 79 14.36 0.87 4.23
CA ALA A 79 15.46 0.56 5.15
C ALA A 79 16.25 1.82 5.56
N GLN A 80 15.70 3.02 5.35
CA GLN A 80 16.33 4.30 5.68
C GLN A 80 17.81 4.34 5.26
N TRP A 81 18.09 4.00 3.99
CA TRP A 81 19.44 4.04 3.44
C TRP A 81 20.06 5.42 3.63
N THR A 82 21.11 5.51 4.43
CA THR A 82 21.77 6.76 4.83
C THR A 82 23.23 6.82 4.36
N TYR A 83 23.93 5.69 4.42
CA TYR A 83 25.34 5.64 4.07
C TYR A 83 25.55 5.81 2.56
N TRP A 84 26.48 6.69 2.20
CA TRP A 84 26.65 7.15 0.82
C TRP A 84 26.83 6.02 -0.20
N SER A 85 27.63 4.99 0.11
CA SER A 85 27.84 3.90 -0.85
C SER A 85 26.60 3.03 -1.04
N ARG A 86 25.78 2.85 -0.02
CA ARG A 86 24.49 2.15 -0.15
C ARG A 86 23.50 2.98 -0.97
N LYS A 87 23.44 4.31 -0.73
CA LYS A 87 22.58 5.22 -1.51
C LYS A 87 23.02 5.32 -2.97
N GLU A 88 24.33 5.30 -3.24
CA GLU A 88 24.86 5.28 -4.61
C GLU A 88 24.46 3.99 -5.32
N ALA A 89 24.72 2.83 -4.72
CA ALA A 89 24.32 1.53 -5.26
C ALA A 89 22.81 1.42 -5.47
N PHE A 90 22.01 1.95 -4.54
CA PHE A 90 20.55 2.00 -4.68
C PHE A 90 20.13 2.89 -5.86
N LEU A 91 20.67 4.10 -5.98
CA LEU A 91 20.34 5.03 -7.05
C LEU A 91 20.69 4.45 -8.43
N ASP A 92 21.86 3.84 -8.55
CA ASP A 92 22.28 3.18 -9.79
C ASP A 92 21.38 1.99 -10.14
N PHE A 93 20.97 1.21 -9.11
CA PHE A 93 20.09 0.07 -9.30
C PHE A 93 18.70 0.50 -9.82
N VAL A 94 18.08 1.51 -9.23
CA VAL A 94 16.76 1.96 -9.66
C VAL A 94 16.81 2.65 -11.02
N ARG A 95 17.86 3.43 -11.30
CA ARG A 95 18.07 4.07 -12.62
C ARG A 95 18.26 3.05 -13.73
N ALA A 96 19.03 2.00 -13.50
CA ALA A 96 19.22 0.93 -14.47
C ALA A 96 17.90 0.21 -14.82
N ARG A 97 16.90 0.27 -13.95
CA ARG A 97 15.56 -0.31 -14.15
C ARG A 97 14.55 0.70 -14.72
N GLY A 98 14.91 1.96 -14.85
CA GLY A 98 13.97 3.03 -15.19
C GLY A 98 12.89 3.25 -14.13
N ALA A 99 13.16 2.86 -12.88
CA ALA A 99 12.22 2.96 -11.77
C ALA A 99 12.44 4.25 -10.96
N SER A 100 11.40 4.68 -10.21
CA SER A 100 11.50 5.73 -9.20
C SER A 100 12.27 5.24 -7.99
N ILE A 101 12.99 6.15 -7.29
CA ILE A 101 13.56 5.83 -5.97
C ILE A 101 12.48 5.49 -4.94
N GLY A 102 11.25 5.99 -5.11
CA GLY A 102 10.11 5.72 -4.24
C GLY A 102 9.27 4.50 -4.64
N ASP A 103 9.73 3.71 -5.62
CA ASP A 103 9.04 2.50 -6.06
C ASP A 103 9.26 1.35 -5.08
N LEU A 104 8.15 0.74 -4.60
CA LEU A 104 8.19 -0.32 -3.61
C LEU A 104 8.91 -1.56 -4.12
N ASP A 105 8.57 -2.01 -5.33
CA ASP A 105 9.12 -3.25 -5.89
C ASP A 105 10.62 -3.11 -6.15
N ALA A 106 11.05 -1.95 -6.65
CA ALA A 106 12.46 -1.66 -6.84
C ALA A 106 13.24 -1.63 -5.51
N GLN A 107 12.65 -1.10 -4.44
CA GLN A 107 13.28 -1.11 -3.11
C GLN A 107 13.33 -2.51 -2.50
N LEU A 108 12.30 -3.32 -2.69
CA LEU A 108 12.31 -4.72 -2.24
C LEU A 108 13.36 -5.55 -2.97
N ASP A 109 13.48 -5.37 -4.28
CA ASP A 109 14.51 -6.05 -5.07
C ASP A 109 15.93 -5.60 -4.68
N PHE A 110 16.13 -4.31 -4.38
CA PHE A 110 17.43 -3.82 -3.91
C PHE A 110 17.75 -4.35 -2.51
N LEU A 111 16.79 -4.34 -1.59
CA LEU A 111 16.96 -4.90 -0.24
C LEU A 111 17.29 -6.40 -0.32
N TRP A 112 16.60 -7.15 -1.19
CA TRP A 112 16.93 -8.55 -1.43
C TRP A 112 18.36 -8.74 -1.96
N LYS A 113 18.76 -7.88 -2.90
CA LYS A 113 20.13 -7.88 -3.43
C LYS A 113 21.15 -7.66 -2.30
N GLU A 114 20.97 -6.67 -1.44
CA GLU A 114 21.86 -6.42 -0.30
C GLU A 114 21.92 -7.63 0.65
N LEU A 115 20.76 -8.19 1.02
CA LEU A 115 20.69 -9.35 1.92
C LEU A 115 21.41 -10.57 1.34
N SER A 116 21.25 -10.82 0.05
CA SER A 116 21.84 -12.00 -0.61
C SER A 116 23.34 -11.84 -0.92
N GLU A 117 23.79 -10.66 -1.31
CA GLU A 117 25.17 -10.43 -1.75
C GLU A 117 26.09 -9.98 -0.60
N SER A 118 25.60 -9.21 0.36
CA SER A 118 26.42 -8.57 1.38
C SER A 118 26.11 -9.00 2.81
N PHE A 119 24.92 -9.54 3.07
CA PHE A 119 24.44 -9.88 4.40
C PHE A 119 23.98 -11.34 4.51
N GLY A 120 24.71 -12.28 3.90
CA GLY A 120 24.36 -13.71 3.86
C GLY A 120 24.12 -14.34 5.24
N GLY A 121 24.84 -13.89 6.28
CA GLY A 121 24.61 -14.36 7.66
C GLY A 121 23.24 -13.90 8.22
N VAL A 122 22.81 -12.68 7.88
CA VAL A 122 21.46 -12.19 8.23
C VAL A 122 20.41 -12.98 7.46
N LEU A 123 20.61 -13.15 6.16
CA LEU A 123 19.70 -13.91 5.30
C LEU A 123 19.50 -15.34 5.79
N SER A 124 20.58 -16.05 6.18
CA SER A 124 20.50 -17.40 6.72
C SER A 124 19.61 -17.49 7.96
N VAL A 125 19.72 -16.53 8.87
CA VAL A 125 18.85 -16.49 10.06
C VAL A 125 17.40 -16.18 9.66
N LEU A 126 17.17 -15.24 8.74
CA LEU A 126 15.81 -14.93 8.27
C LEU A 126 15.12 -16.13 7.58
N GLN A 127 15.89 -17.04 7.02
CA GLN A 127 15.37 -18.26 6.42
C GLN A 127 15.05 -19.37 7.44
N SER A 128 15.72 -19.37 8.60
CA SER A 128 15.67 -20.46 9.57
C SER A 128 15.27 -20.05 11.00
N ALA A 129 14.97 -18.79 11.25
CA ALA A 129 14.61 -18.27 12.57
C ALA A 129 13.48 -19.07 13.23
N THR A 130 13.57 -19.24 14.54
CA THR A 130 12.60 -19.96 15.36
C THR A 130 11.70 -19.03 16.16
N SER A 131 11.98 -17.73 16.12
CA SER A 131 11.14 -16.69 16.73
C SER A 131 11.28 -15.35 16.01
N VAL A 132 10.27 -14.49 16.15
CA VAL A 132 10.31 -13.11 15.65
C VAL A 132 11.42 -12.31 16.30
N LEU A 133 11.68 -12.53 17.62
CA LEU A 133 12.75 -11.84 18.35
C LEU A 133 14.13 -12.16 17.77
N GLU A 134 14.42 -13.41 17.47
CA GLU A 134 15.66 -13.85 16.84
C GLU A 134 15.87 -13.18 15.49
N ALA A 135 14.86 -13.27 14.63
CA ALA A 135 14.88 -12.65 13.30
C ALA A 135 15.01 -11.13 13.37
N SER A 136 14.26 -10.47 14.26
CA SER A 136 14.33 -9.02 14.44
C SER A 136 15.70 -8.56 14.93
N ASN A 137 16.28 -9.29 15.90
CA ASN A 137 17.60 -8.94 16.46
C ASN A 137 18.72 -9.08 15.44
N VAL A 138 18.70 -10.10 14.60
CA VAL A 138 19.75 -10.23 13.58
C VAL A 138 19.70 -9.07 12.58
N VAL A 139 18.51 -8.62 12.18
CA VAL A 139 18.34 -7.45 11.30
C VAL A 139 18.85 -6.19 11.99
N LEU A 140 18.40 -5.90 13.21
CA LEU A 140 18.78 -4.70 13.94
C LEU A 140 20.30 -4.64 14.17
N LEU A 141 20.91 -5.74 14.62
CA LEU A 141 22.31 -5.75 15.07
C LEU A 141 23.31 -5.87 13.91
N ASN A 142 22.92 -6.51 12.80
CA ASN A 142 23.87 -6.84 11.75
C ASN A 142 23.57 -6.16 10.39
N PHE A 143 22.33 -5.73 10.17
CA PHE A 143 21.94 -5.06 8.93
C PHE A 143 21.70 -3.55 9.13
N GLU A 144 20.74 -3.15 10.01
CA GLU A 144 20.40 -1.74 10.25
C GLU A 144 21.45 -0.99 11.07
N ARG A 145 21.94 -1.61 12.12
CA ARG A 145 22.96 -1.07 13.03
C ARG A 145 22.69 0.36 13.52
N PRO A 146 21.50 0.65 14.06
CA PRO A 146 21.20 1.98 14.58
C PRO A 146 22.12 2.31 15.75
N ALA A 147 22.29 3.61 16.06
CA ALA A 147 23.11 4.08 17.18
C ALA A 147 22.63 3.51 18.54
N ASN A 148 21.33 3.33 18.73
CA ASN A 148 20.77 2.71 19.93
C ASN A 148 20.34 1.27 19.65
N GLN A 149 21.08 0.32 20.22
CA GLN A 149 20.84 -1.13 20.12
C GLN A 149 20.45 -1.75 21.46
N SER A 150 19.93 -0.95 22.41
CA SER A 150 19.54 -1.42 23.74
C SER A 150 18.46 -2.52 23.66
N VAL A 151 18.37 -3.31 24.73
CA VAL A 151 17.36 -4.38 24.87
C VAL A 151 15.94 -3.82 24.68
N GLY A 152 15.67 -2.58 25.10
CA GLY A 152 14.38 -1.91 24.88
C GLY A 152 14.08 -1.71 23.41
N VAL A 153 15.05 -1.26 22.61
CA VAL A 153 14.91 -1.10 21.16
C VAL A 153 14.69 -2.45 20.46
N GLN A 154 15.49 -3.46 20.86
CA GLN A 154 15.34 -4.82 20.33
C GLN A 154 13.93 -5.37 20.56
N LYS A 155 13.43 -5.27 21.81
CA LYS A 155 12.06 -5.70 22.14
C LYS A 155 11.01 -4.95 21.33
N LYS A 156 11.15 -3.63 21.22
CA LYS A 156 10.18 -2.79 20.50
C LYS A 156 10.07 -3.16 19.02
N ARG A 157 11.20 -3.40 18.35
CA ARG A 157 11.19 -3.84 16.94
C ARG A 157 10.63 -5.25 16.78
N ALA A 158 10.92 -6.15 17.73
CA ALA A 158 10.32 -7.48 17.74
C ALA A 158 8.80 -7.44 18.00
N GLU A 159 8.30 -6.53 18.85
CA GLU A 159 6.86 -6.30 19.05
C GLU A 159 6.16 -5.85 17.76
N TYR A 160 6.78 -4.95 16.97
CA TYR A 160 6.26 -4.60 15.64
C TYR A 160 6.24 -5.82 14.72
N GLY A 161 7.29 -6.61 14.71
CA GLY A 161 7.34 -7.86 13.94
C GLY A 161 6.29 -8.87 14.38
N GLN A 162 6.03 -9.00 15.68
CA GLN A 162 5.04 -9.94 16.21
C GLN A 162 3.63 -9.63 15.69
N ARG A 163 3.27 -8.34 15.53
CA ARG A 163 1.99 -7.95 14.92
C ARG A 163 1.85 -8.51 13.50
N TYR A 164 2.92 -8.42 12.69
CA TYR A 164 2.91 -8.98 11.33
C TYR A 164 2.85 -10.50 11.33
N TYR A 165 3.55 -11.14 12.25
CA TYR A 165 3.46 -12.59 12.42
C TYR A 165 2.03 -13.02 12.77
N ASP A 166 1.40 -12.37 13.75
CA ASP A 166 0.04 -12.67 14.18
C ASP A 166 -0.97 -12.41 13.07
N GLU A 167 -0.73 -11.41 12.25
CA GLU A 167 -1.62 -11.06 11.14
C GLU A 167 -1.49 -11.98 9.94
N PHE A 168 -0.27 -12.33 9.54
CA PHE A 168 -0.02 -13.00 8.27
C PHE A 168 0.34 -14.48 8.40
N ALA A 169 1.03 -14.89 9.49
CA ALA A 169 1.47 -16.27 9.64
C ALA A 169 0.39 -17.18 10.24
N THR A 170 -0.43 -16.65 11.16
CA THR A 170 -1.47 -17.44 11.85
C THR A 170 -2.75 -17.59 11.04
N LYS A 171 -2.99 -16.70 10.09
CA LYS A 171 -4.07 -16.89 9.11
C LYS A 171 -3.56 -17.85 8.05
N PRO A 172 -4.27 -18.93 7.73
CA PRO A 172 -3.83 -19.82 6.66
C PRO A 172 -3.58 -18.99 5.41
N SER A 173 -2.35 -19.05 4.91
CA SER A 173 -2.00 -18.47 3.61
C SER A 173 -2.85 -19.18 2.57
N THR A 174 -4.02 -18.65 2.31
CA THR A 174 -4.76 -19.02 1.11
C THR A 174 -4.02 -18.42 -0.08
N THR A 175 -2.91 -19.06 -0.44
CA THR A 175 -2.25 -18.87 -1.71
C THR A 175 -3.19 -19.38 -2.78
N ASN A 176 -4.12 -18.54 -3.19
CA ASN A 176 -4.83 -18.72 -4.44
C ASN A 176 -5.22 -17.31 -4.90
N ASP A 177 -4.82 -16.94 -6.11
CA ASP A 177 -5.35 -15.77 -6.84
C ASP A 177 -6.88 -15.74 -6.82
N ALA A 178 -7.52 -16.92 -6.71
CA ALA A 178 -8.96 -17.08 -6.53
C ALA A 178 -9.47 -16.47 -5.22
N THR A 179 -8.72 -16.57 -4.11
CA THR A 179 -9.16 -16.07 -2.79
C THR A 179 -9.03 -14.54 -2.70
N ASP A 180 -8.00 -13.96 -3.31
CA ASP A 180 -7.87 -12.50 -3.39
C ASP A 180 -8.94 -11.91 -4.32
N LEU A 181 -9.26 -12.60 -5.40
CA LEU A 181 -10.36 -12.23 -6.27
C LEU A 181 -11.73 -12.30 -5.56
N GLU A 182 -11.97 -13.35 -4.77
CA GLU A 182 -13.21 -13.48 -3.98
C GLU A 182 -13.28 -12.42 -2.86
N LYS A 183 -12.17 -12.14 -2.19
CA LYS A 183 -12.08 -11.04 -1.22
C LYS A 183 -12.34 -9.68 -1.88
N PHE A 184 -11.72 -9.45 -3.04
CA PHE A 184 -11.96 -8.24 -3.83
C PHE A 184 -13.43 -8.12 -4.25
N LYS A 185 -14.03 -9.19 -4.78
CA LYS A 185 -15.44 -9.21 -5.16
C LYS A 185 -16.34 -8.89 -3.97
N ARG A 186 -16.04 -9.46 -2.79
CA ARG A 186 -16.80 -9.18 -1.57
C ARG A 186 -16.68 -7.72 -1.15
N LEU A 187 -15.46 -7.19 -1.03
CA LEU A 187 -15.23 -5.79 -0.67
C LEU A 187 -15.85 -4.82 -1.68
N TYR A 188 -15.75 -5.14 -2.97
CA TYR A 188 -16.38 -4.38 -4.03
C TYR A 188 -17.91 -4.41 -3.89
N GLN A 189 -18.49 -5.56 -3.57
CA GLN A 189 -19.94 -5.70 -3.35
C GLN A 189 -20.39 -4.97 -2.06
N GLU A 190 -19.62 -5.07 -0.98
CA GLU A 190 -19.86 -4.32 0.26
C GLU A 190 -19.87 -2.79 -0.02
N MET A 191 -18.85 -2.28 -0.69
CA MET A 191 -18.76 -0.88 -1.12
C MET A 191 -19.96 -0.47 -2.02
N ARG A 192 -20.34 -1.32 -2.96
CA ARG A 192 -21.51 -1.04 -3.80
C ARG A 192 -22.81 -1.04 -3.01
N ASN A 193 -22.96 -1.95 -2.04
CA ASN A 193 -24.16 -1.98 -1.19
C ASN A 193 -24.31 -0.71 -0.34
N GLU A 194 -23.20 -0.10 0.10
CA GLU A 194 -23.21 1.20 0.78
C GLU A 194 -23.68 2.35 -0.13
N LEU A 195 -23.48 2.25 -1.43
CA LEU A 195 -23.90 3.24 -2.44
C LEU A 195 -25.32 2.98 -2.98
N GLN A 196 -25.91 1.83 -2.65
CA GLN A 196 -27.23 1.41 -3.13
C GLN A 196 -28.36 1.91 -2.22
N ASP A 197 -28.28 3.16 -1.82
CA ASP A 197 -29.33 3.89 -1.09
C ASP A 197 -29.80 5.13 -1.87
N ASN A 198 -30.61 5.96 -1.24
CA ASN A 198 -31.09 7.20 -1.82
C ASN A 198 -30.27 8.43 -1.40
N ASP A 199 -29.12 8.23 -0.77
CA ASP A 199 -28.23 9.34 -0.38
C ASP A 199 -27.75 10.11 -1.61
N SER A 200 -27.80 11.42 -1.50
CA SER A 200 -27.54 12.27 -2.67
C SER A 200 -27.35 13.74 -2.29
N SER A 201 -26.62 14.47 -3.11
CA SER A 201 -26.34 15.89 -2.90
C SER A 201 -27.55 16.78 -3.22
N GLU A 202 -27.72 17.84 -2.47
CA GLU A 202 -28.85 18.81 -2.65
C GLU A 202 -28.90 19.43 -4.05
N TYR A 203 -27.74 19.67 -4.68
CA TYR A 203 -27.69 20.31 -6.00
C TYR A 203 -28.48 19.55 -7.08
N SER A 204 -28.68 18.25 -6.92
CA SER A 204 -29.36 17.38 -7.88
C SER A 204 -30.85 17.16 -7.58
N LEU A 205 -31.38 17.74 -6.50
CA LEU A 205 -32.73 17.46 -6.01
C LEU A 205 -33.81 17.66 -7.09
N ALA A 206 -33.82 18.81 -7.75
CA ALA A 206 -34.82 19.12 -8.79
C ALA A 206 -34.75 18.15 -10.00
N ALA A 207 -33.53 17.79 -10.42
CA ALA A 207 -33.30 16.83 -11.49
C ALA A 207 -33.77 15.42 -11.09
N ARG A 208 -33.53 14.99 -9.88
CA ARG A 208 -33.95 13.68 -9.34
C ARG A 208 -35.45 13.58 -9.25
N GLN A 209 -36.12 14.61 -8.70
CA GLN A 209 -37.57 14.68 -8.62
C GLN A 209 -38.21 14.64 -10.00
N TRP A 210 -37.66 15.37 -10.96
CA TRP A 210 -38.13 15.33 -12.34
C TRP A 210 -37.95 13.94 -12.96
N ALA A 211 -36.76 13.31 -12.78
CA ALA A 211 -36.46 12.00 -13.38
C ALA A 211 -37.34 10.88 -12.81
N THR A 212 -37.68 10.92 -11.53
CA THR A 212 -38.61 9.96 -10.91
C THR A 212 -40.07 10.22 -11.28
N SER A 213 -40.52 11.48 -11.26
CA SER A 213 -41.91 11.83 -11.60
C SER A 213 -42.26 11.55 -13.05
N THR A 214 -41.29 11.63 -13.96
CA THR A 214 -41.46 11.31 -15.39
C THR A 214 -41.28 9.83 -15.72
N GLY A 215 -40.86 8.99 -14.74
CA GLY A 215 -40.54 7.59 -14.96
C GLY A 215 -39.26 7.34 -15.74
N LEU A 216 -38.42 8.37 -15.92
CA LEU A 216 -37.13 8.23 -16.57
C LEU A 216 -36.22 7.31 -15.76
N ILE A 217 -36.24 7.47 -14.45
CA ILE A 217 -35.58 6.59 -13.44
C ILE A 217 -36.67 6.04 -12.53
N ALA A 218 -36.70 4.70 -12.36
CA ALA A 218 -37.74 4.01 -11.64
C ALA A 218 -37.23 3.22 -10.41
N GLY A 219 -35.96 3.37 -10.07
CA GLY A 219 -35.32 2.60 -8.99
C GLY A 219 -35.05 1.14 -9.36
N ASN A 220 -34.59 0.37 -8.36
CA ASN A 220 -34.19 -1.03 -8.49
C ASN A 220 -35.29 -2.04 -8.12
N GLY A 221 -36.51 -1.60 -7.85
CA GLY A 221 -37.62 -2.43 -7.41
C GLY A 221 -37.75 -2.58 -5.90
N THR A 222 -36.88 -1.95 -5.12
CA THR A 222 -37.00 -1.85 -3.64
C THR A 222 -37.38 -0.42 -3.24
N THR A 223 -37.74 -0.23 -1.98
CA THR A 223 -38.06 1.10 -1.42
C THR A 223 -37.20 1.41 -0.20
N ILE A 224 -36.89 2.71 -0.01
CA ILE A 224 -36.26 3.25 1.19
C ILE A 224 -37.15 4.42 1.65
N ASN A 225 -37.61 4.34 2.90
CA ASN A 225 -38.55 5.33 3.47
C ASN A 225 -39.79 5.58 2.61
N ASP A 226 -40.37 4.47 2.07
CA ASP A 226 -41.52 4.47 1.16
C ASP A 226 -41.29 5.09 -0.23
N GLU A 227 -40.08 5.49 -0.57
CA GLU A 227 -39.69 5.98 -1.88
C GLU A 227 -38.93 4.90 -2.68
N PRO A 228 -39.05 4.88 -4.03
CA PRO A 228 -38.25 3.97 -4.85
C PRO A 228 -36.75 4.15 -4.59
N ASN A 229 -36.05 3.05 -4.37
CA ASN A 229 -34.60 3.09 -4.23
C ASN A 229 -33.93 3.30 -5.59
N CYS A 230 -33.52 4.52 -5.88
CA CYS A 230 -32.90 4.93 -7.13
C CYS A 230 -31.38 4.80 -7.15
N MET A 231 -30.76 4.48 -5.99
CA MET A 231 -29.29 4.26 -5.88
C MET A 231 -28.47 5.40 -6.48
N TRP A 232 -28.74 6.64 -6.05
CA TRP A 232 -28.18 7.85 -6.66
C TRP A 232 -26.64 7.93 -6.59
N GLY A 233 -26.01 7.27 -5.61
CA GLY A 233 -24.57 7.22 -5.42
C GLY A 233 -23.86 6.08 -6.19
N ASP A 234 -24.62 5.11 -6.75
CA ASP A 234 -24.02 3.95 -7.40
C ASP A 234 -23.55 4.24 -8.83
N VAL A 235 -22.66 3.40 -9.33
CA VAL A 235 -22.13 3.51 -10.70
C VAL A 235 -23.18 3.10 -11.73
N LEU A 236 -23.30 3.88 -12.80
CA LEU A 236 -24.22 3.61 -13.89
C LEU A 236 -23.59 2.60 -14.87
N THR A 237 -24.28 1.48 -15.09
CA THR A 237 -23.86 0.51 -16.12
C THR A 237 -24.22 1.02 -17.54
N ARG A 238 -23.54 0.49 -18.57
CA ARG A 238 -23.87 0.80 -19.99
C ARG A 238 -25.30 0.43 -20.32
N GLU A 239 -25.82 -0.66 -19.81
CA GLU A 239 -27.19 -1.12 -20.00
C GLU A 239 -28.20 -0.14 -19.38
N GLN A 240 -27.96 0.29 -18.13
CA GLN A 240 -28.77 1.30 -17.46
C GLN A 240 -28.75 2.63 -18.20
N PHE A 241 -27.59 3.06 -18.66
CA PHE A 241 -27.43 4.29 -19.44
C PHE A 241 -28.26 4.25 -20.72
N VAL A 242 -28.15 3.18 -21.52
CA VAL A 242 -28.95 3.02 -22.77
C VAL A 242 -30.44 2.95 -22.49
N THR A 243 -30.83 2.28 -21.37
CA THR A 243 -32.24 2.21 -20.94
C THR A 243 -32.80 3.60 -20.61
N VAL A 244 -32.02 4.42 -19.88
CA VAL A 244 -32.40 5.79 -19.55
C VAL A 244 -32.51 6.65 -20.81
N LEU A 245 -31.57 6.54 -21.75
CA LEU A 245 -31.63 7.26 -23.06
C LEU A 245 -32.87 6.86 -23.85
N TYR A 246 -33.18 5.58 -23.92
CA TYR A 246 -34.37 5.11 -24.65
C TYR A 246 -35.67 5.65 -24.03
N ARG A 247 -35.78 5.66 -22.70
CA ARG A 247 -36.93 6.28 -22.01
C ARG A 247 -37.02 7.77 -22.28
N PHE A 248 -35.88 8.46 -22.30
CA PHE A 248 -35.80 9.88 -22.58
C PHE A 248 -36.28 10.19 -24.02
N THR A 249 -35.84 9.43 -25.03
CA THR A 249 -36.29 9.62 -26.41
C THR A 249 -37.79 9.38 -26.57
N LYS A 250 -38.35 8.40 -25.86
CA LYS A 250 -39.83 8.21 -25.81
C LYS A 250 -40.52 9.39 -25.16
N LEU A 251 -40.00 9.92 -24.07
CA LEU A 251 -40.59 11.10 -23.39
C LEU A 251 -40.60 12.33 -24.26
N MET A 252 -39.60 12.46 -25.17
CA MET A 252 -39.48 13.55 -26.13
C MET A 252 -40.29 13.32 -27.41
N GLY A 253 -40.96 12.18 -27.57
CA GLY A 253 -41.71 11.84 -28.76
C GLY A 253 -40.83 11.58 -29.99
N ALA A 254 -39.56 11.21 -29.79
CA ALA A 254 -38.61 10.99 -30.89
C ALA A 254 -38.56 9.53 -31.36
N VAL A 255 -39.23 8.59 -30.65
CA VAL A 255 -39.41 7.17 -31.00
C VAL A 255 -40.76 6.67 -30.51
#